data_66f4dc4b311a132504dd1a334e7542b1
#
_entry.id   66f4dc4b311a132504dd1a334e7542b1
#
_cell.length_a   1.000
_cell.length_b   1.000
_cell.length_c   1.000
_cell.angle_alpha   90.00
_cell.angle_beta   90.00
_cell.angle_gamma   90.00
#
_symmetry.space_group_name_H-M   'P 1'
#
loop_
_entity.id
_entity.type
_entity.pdbx_description
1 polymer ?
#
loop_
_entity_poly.entity_id
_entity_poly.type
_entity_poly.pdbx_seq_one_letter_code
_entity_poly.pdbx_strand_id
1 'polypeptide(L)'
;MQGVYNYTSEGASGTYTIWPTCVPVVGDLREPLNLPVGCRLHVDASSTALTGGFANLTGGVWQINTNRPQGMQCPDGSWASTTETIKIDDLTMTGTRTIFHNDVCGLEPGMITTPFTLSYQGPLPYPIEQYPLYCEPAGLRICQ
;
A
#
# COMPACT_ATOMS: atom_id res chain seq x y z
N MET A 1 -1.81 -9.83 -4.31
CA MET A 1 -1.08 -9.05 -5.35
C MET A 1 0.40 -9.29 -5.19
N GLN A 2 1.09 -9.57 -6.28
CA GLN A 2 2.54 -9.74 -6.27
C GLN A 2 3.08 -9.45 -7.66
N GLY A 3 4.04 -8.53 -7.76
CA GLY A 3 4.66 -8.17 -9.00
C GLY A 3 4.87 -6.67 -9.15
N VAL A 4 5.17 -6.26 -10.36
CA VAL A 4 5.31 -4.85 -10.73
C VAL A 4 4.06 -4.44 -11.51
N TYR A 5 3.48 -3.32 -11.11
CA TYR A 5 2.24 -2.80 -11.67
C TYR A 5 2.44 -1.38 -12.16
N ASN A 6 1.91 -1.09 -13.34
CA ASN A 6 1.86 0.29 -13.82
C ASN A 6 0.75 1.03 -13.10
N TYR A 7 1.09 2.17 -12.53
CA TYR A 7 0.15 3.08 -11.87
C TYR A 7 -0.17 4.20 -12.83
N THR A 8 -1.45 4.44 -13.07
CA THR A 8 -1.90 5.51 -13.97
C THR A 8 -3.05 6.27 -13.32
N SER A 9 -2.88 7.57 -13.20
CA SER A 9 -3.92 8.47 -12.74
C SER A 9 -3.83 9.79 -13.49
N GLU A 10 -4.84 10.63 -13.32
CA GLU A 10 -4.78 11.99 -13.82
C GLU A 10 -3.66 12.75 -13.08
N GLY A 11 -2.67 13.23 -13.80
CA GLY A 11 -1.56 13.99 -13.25
C GLY A 11 -0.43 13.19 -12.64
N ALA A 12 -0.51 11.86 -12.61
CA ALA A 12 0.58 11.04 -12.06
C ALA A 12 0.66 9.68 -12.74
N SER A 13 1.88 9.19 -12.91
CA SER A 13 2.14 7.85 -13.43
C SER A 13 3.43 7.32 -12.85
N GLY A 14 3.59 6.01 -12.87
CA GLY A 14 4.78 5.36 -12.36
C GLY A 14 4.55 3.87 -12.20
N THR A 15 5.30 3.25 -11.30
CA THR A 15 5.14 1.84 -11.01
C THR A 15 5.06 1.60 -9.51
N TYR A 16 4.29 0.59 -9.16
CA TYR A 16 4.28 -0.01 -7.83
C TYR A 16 4.89 -1.39 -7.92
N THR A 17 5.83 -1.67 -7.05
CA THR A 17 6.33 -3.02 -6.80
C THR A 17 5.64 -3.52 -5.54
N ILE A 18 4.85 -4.58 -5.66
CA ILE A 18 3.96 -5.05 -4.59
C ILE A 18 4.27 -6.51 -4.29
N TRP A 19 4.41 -6.83 -3.00
CA TRP A 19 4.54 -8.21 -2.55
C TRP A 19 3.91 -8.39 -1.18
N PRO A 20 3.31 -9.57 -0.91
CA PRO A 20 2.75 -9.84 0.40
C PRO A 20 3.83 -10.28 1.39
N THR A 21 3.66 -9.89 2.63
CA THR A 21 4.34 -10.47 3.78
C THR A 21 3.28 -11.01 4.71
N CYS A 22 3.28 -12.29 4.94
CA CYS A 22 2.27 -12.94 5.75
C CYS A 22 2.92 -13.62 6.95
N VAL A 23 2.27 -13.52 8.08
CA VAL A 23 2.63 -14.26 9.28
C VAL A 23 1.46 -15.15 9.65
N PRO A 24 1.69 -16.38 10.12
CA PRO A 24 0.59 -17.22 10.57
C PRO A 24 -0.08 -16.59 11.78
N VAL A 25 -1.41 -16.60 11.77
CA VAL A 25 -2.14 -16.26 12.98
C VAL A 25 -1.93 -17.33 14.01
N VAL A 26 -2.09 -16.97 15.27
CA VAL A 26 -1.91 -17.91 16.38
C VAL A 26 -2.88 -19.07 16.23
N GLY A 27 -2.38 -20.29 16.42
CA GLY A 27 -3.21 -21.47 16.43
C GLY A 27 -2.73 -22.58 15.52
N ASP A 28 -3.64 -23.37 15.02
CA ASP A 28 -3.34 -24.52 14.19
C ASP A 28 -2.83 -24.09 12.82
N LEU A 29 -1.64 -24.53 12.51
CA LEU A 29 -0.95 -24.21 11.28
C LEU A 29 -1.54 -24.86 10.03
N ARG A 30 -2.57 -25.65 10.20
CA ARG A 30 -3.33 -26.23 9.10
C ARG A 30 -4.39 -25.30 8.58
N GLU A 31 -4.75 -24.31 9.38
CA GLU A 31 -5.77 -23.33 8.99
C GLU A 31 -5.20 -22.40 7.92
N PRO A 32 -6.01 -21.99 6.95
CA PRO A 32 -5.61 -20.96 6.01
C PRO A 32 -5.28 -19.66 6.73
N LEU A 33 -4.35 -18.89 6.18
CA LEU A 33 -4.07 -17.59 6.73
C LEU A 33 -5.28 -16.68 6.61
N ASN A 34 -5.56 -15.95 7.68
CA ASN A 34 -6.56 -14.90 7.65
C ASN A 34 -5.92 -13.65 7.08
N LEU A 35 -6.22 -13.31 5.82
CA LEU A 35 -5.61 -12.20 5.12
C LEU A 35 -5.70 -10.86 5.86
N PRO A 36 -6.85 -10.49 6.47
CA PRO A 36 -6.92 -9.22 7.21
C PRO A 36 -6.00 -9.16 8.43
N VAL A 37 -5.63 -10.32 8.97
CA VAL A 37 -4.82 -10.41 10.20
C VAL A 37 -3.41 -10.87 9.88
N GLY A 38 -3.29 -11.83 8.97
CA GLY A 38 -2.01 -12.51 8.72
C GLY A 38 -1.14 -11.87 7.66
N CYS A 39 -1.68 -11.03 6.79
CA CYS A 39 -0.93 -10.51 5.64
C CYS A 39 -0.97 -9.00 5.54
N ARG A 40 0.14 -8.45 5.06
CA ARG A 40 0.26 -7.07 4.62
C ARG A 40 0.83 -7.06 3.22
N LEU A 41 0.53 -6.03 2.47
CA LEU A 41 1.23 -5.78 1.22
C LEU A 41 2.31 -4.72 1.44
N HIS A 42 3.51 -5.00 0.94
CA HIS A 42 4.52 -3.98 0.74
C HIS A 42 4.25 -3.34 -0.62
N VAL A 43 4.19 -2.03 -0.64
CA VAL A 43 3.98 -1.26 -1.86
C VAL A 43 5.12 -0.27 -1.99
N ASP A 44 6.04 -0.53 -2.93
CA ASP A 44 7.15 0.37 -3.23
C ASP A 44 6.80 1.21 -4.44
N ALA A 45 6.82 2.52 -4.27
CA ALA A 45 6.57 3.46 -5.35
C ALA A 45 7.88 3.80 -6.07
N SER A 46 7.83 3.93 -7.39
CA SER A 46 9.00 4.22 -8.21
C SER A 46 9.50 5.66 -8.09
N SER A 47 8.69 6.55 -7.54
CA SER A 47 9.06 7.95 -7.37
C SER A 47 8.32 8.57 -6.19
N THR A 48 8.80 9.76 -5.76
CA THR A 48 8.16 10.50 -4.68
C THR A 48 6.81 11.11 -5.08
N ALA A 49 6.48 11.11 -6.37
CA ALA A 49 5.16 11.54 -6.84
C ALA A 49 4.06 10.54 -6.47
N LEU A 50 4.44 9.29 -6.20
CA LEU A 50 3.53 8.24 -5.75
C LEU A 50 3.79 7.96 -4.28
N THR A 51 2.77 7.46 -3.61
CA THR A 51 2.89 7.09 -2.20
C THR A 51 2.84 5.58 -2.06
N GLY A 52 3.86 5.04 -1.42
CA GLY A 52 3.93 3.63 -1.06
C GLY A 52 3.82 3.42 0.44
N GLY A 53 3.99 2.19 0.87
CA GLY A 53 3.94 1.84 2.28
C GLY A 53 3.42 0.43 2.49
N PHE A 54 2.91 0.17 3.69
CA PHE A 54 2.31 -1.10 4.04
C PHE A 54 0.79 -0.99 3.89
N ALA A 55 0.20 -1.91 3.14
CA ALA A 55 -1.24 -1.97 2.98
C ALA A 55 -1.82 -3.10 3.83
N ASN A 56 -2.91 -2.80 4.52
CA ASN A 56 -3.70 -3.77 5.27
C ASN A 56 -5.03 -3.99 4.59
N LEU A 57 -5.52 -5.22 4.63
CA LEU A 57 -6.83 -5.55 4.06
C LEU A 57 -7.93 -5.08 5.03
N THR A 58 -8.73 -4.15 4.57
CA THR A 58 -9.79 -3.53 5.37
C THR A 58 -11.06 -3.45 4.52
N GLY A 59 -12.11 -4.12 4.95
CA GLY A 59 -13.38 -4.08 4.22
C GLY A 59 -13.29 -4.57 2.78
N GLY A 60 -12.39 -5.51 2.49
CA GLY A 60 -12.21 -6.09 1.16
C GLY A 60 -11.28 -5.30 0.24
N VAL A 61 -10.68 -4.20 0.72
CA VAL A 61 -9.71 -3.42 -0.05
C VAL A 61 -8.41 -3.29 0.72
N TRP A 62 -7.30 -3.18 0.01
CA TRP A 62 -6.00 -2.92 0.60
C TRP A 62 -5.86 -1.42 0.83
N GLN A 63 -5.51 -1.04 2.06
CA GLN A 63 -5.48 0.36 2.46
C GLN A 63 -4.13 0.73 3.06
N ILE A 64 -3.57 1.83 2.55
CA ILE A 64 -2.36 2.46 3.08
C ILE A 64 -2.78 3.80 3.69
N ASN A 65 -2.37 4.03 4.93
CA ASN A 65 -2.52 5.34 5.59
C ASN A 65 -1.14 5.84 5.94
N THR A 66 -0.82 7.06 5.55
CA THR A 66 0.48 7.64 5.80
C THR A 66 0.39 9.15 5.99
N ASN A 67 1.35 9.70 6.75
CA ASN A 67 1.54 11.12 6.92
C ASN A 67 2.75 11.57 6.12
N ARG A 68 2.61 12.68 5.40
CA ARG A 68 3.73 13.30 4.69
C ARG A 68 4.02 14.65 5.35
N PRO A 69 5.15 14.80 6.06
CA PRO A 69 5.47 16.05 6.75
C PRO A 69 5.56 17.25 5.83
N GLN A 70 5.95 17.04 4.58
CA GLN A 70 6.06 18.07 3.55
C GLN A 70 5.19 17.70 2.35
N GLY A 71 3.92 17.35 2.62
CA GLY A 71 3.01 16.87 1.59
C GLY A 71 2.46 17.94 0.68
N MET A 72 2.42 19.22 1.13
CA MET A 72 1.97 20.32 0.30
C MET A 72 2.80 21.56 0.57
N GLN A 73 2.93 22.42 -0.44
CA GLN A 73 3.57 23.72 -0.31
C GLN A 73 2.51 24.80 -0.12
N CYS A 74 2.73 25.63 0.90
CA CYS A 74 1.83 26.74 1.19
C CYS A 74 2.06 27.90 0.23
N PRO A 75 1.07 28.80 0.07
CA PRO A 75 1.22 29.96 -0.80
C PRO A 75 2.43 30.84 -0.48
N ASP A 76 2.86 30.88 0.78
CA ASP A 76 4.05 31.63 1.22
C ASP A 76 5.38 30.92 1.00
N GLY A 77 5.35 29.70 0.40
CA GLY A 77 6.55 28.90 0.15
C GLY A 77 6.91 27.92 1.26
N SER A 78 6.28 28.01 2.43
CA SER A 78 6.49 27.02 3.50
C SER A 78 5.81 25.70 3.17
N TRP A 79 6.14 24.65 3.94
CA TRP A 79 5.59 23.32 3.74
C TRP A 79 4.66 22.95 4.89
N ALA A 80 3.62 22.21 4.55
CA ALA A 80 2.66 21.71 5.54
C ALA A 80 2.50 20.19 5.39
N SER A 81 2.16 19.53 6.48
CA SER A 81 1.91 18.09 6.47
C SER A 81 0.56 17.76 5.86
N THR A 82 0.49 16.60 5.20
CA THR A 82 -0.75 16.03 4.69
C THR A 82 -0.87 14.59 5.16
N THR A 83 -2.09 14.08 5.18
CA THR A 83 -2.38 12.67 5.40
C THR A 83 -2.88 12.08 4.09
N GLU A 84 -2.34 10.93 3.71
CA GLU A 84 -2.77 10.25 2.50
C GLU A 84 -3.36 8.89 2.84
N THR A 85 -4.45 8.55 2.17
CA THR A 85 -5.07 7.24 2.22
C THR A 85 -5.13 6.69 0.80
N ILE A 86 -4.55 5.51 0.61
CA ILE A 86 -4.56 4.82 -0.68
C ILE A 86 -5.35 3.55 -0.49
N LYS A 87 -6.36 3.36 -1.34
CA LYS A 87 -7.18 2.15 -1.33
C LYS A 87 -7.02 1.45 -2.67
N ILE A 88 -6.77 0.15 -2.62
CA ILE A 88 -6.57 -0.68 -3.81
C ILE A 88 -7.56 -1.83 -3.78
N ASP A 89 -8.37 -1.94 -4.83
CA ASP A 89 -9.22 -3.09 -5.08
C ASP A 89 -8.48 -4.02 -6.04
N ASP A 90 -8.06 -5.18 -5.54
CA ASP A 90 -7.27 -6.13 -6.33
C ASP A 90 -8.12 -6.97 -7.29
N LEU A 91 -9.44 -6.91 -7.19
CA LEU A 91 -10.34 -7.57 -8.12
C LEU A 91 -10.52 -6.74 -9.40
N THR A 92 -10.63 -5.43 -9.27
CA THR A 92 -10.82 -4.52 -10.39
C THR A 92 -9.52 -3.88 -10.87
N MET A 93 -8.45 -3.99 -10.07
CA MET A 93 -7.16 -3.34 -10.33
C MET A 93 -7.29 -1.83 -10.44
N THR A 94 -8.13 -1.28 -9.58
CA THR A 94 -8.36 0.16 -9.48
C THR A 94 -8.23 0.59 -8.03
N GLY A 95 -8.06 1.88 -7.82
CA GLY A 95 -7.98 2.40 -6.48
C GLY A 95 -8.23 3.89 -6.43
N THR A 96 -8.08 4.44 -5.23
CA THR A 96 -8.21 5.87 -4.98
C THR A 96 -7.06 6.35 -4.11
N ARG A 97 -6.60 7.56 -4.38
CA ARG A 97 -5.65 8.27 -3.56
C ARG A 97 -6.34 9.50 -2.99
N THR A 98 -6.43 9.57 -1.67
CA THR A 98 -7.04 10.69 -0.98
C THR A 98 -5.97 11.44 -0.22
N ILE A 99 -5.85 12.74 -0.49
CA ILE A 99 -4.93 13.63 0.19
C ILE A 99 -5.75 14.59 1.04
N PHE A 100 -5.45 14.61 2.33
CA PHE A 100 -6.14 15.45 3.29
C PHE A 100 -5.16 16.40 3.96
N HIS A 101 -5.55 17.66 4.11
CA HIS A 101 -4.82 18.61 4.94
C HIS A 101 -5.75 19.28 5.94
N ASN A 102 -5.20 19.59 7.11
CA ASN A 102 -5.91 20.34 8.14
C ASN A 102 -5.93 21.83 7.81
N ASP A 103 -6.45 22.59 8.71
CA ASP A 103 -6.43 24.03 8.71
C ASP A 103 -4.98 24.54 8.86
N VAL A 104 -4.28 24.64 7.75
CA VAL A 104 -2.87 25.03 7.67
C VAL A 104 -2.69 26.09 6.58
N CYS A 105 -1.63 26.87 6.68
CA CYS A 105 -1.27 27.89 5.68
C CYS A 105 -2.36 28.97 5.49
N GLY A 106 -3.25 29.15 6.45
CA GLY A 106 -4.41 30.01 6.26
C GLY A 106 -5.49 29.45 5.35
N LEU A 107 -5.38 28.15 4.99
CA LEU A 107 -6.36 27.46 4.17
C LEU A 107 -7.32 26.69 5.06
N GLU A 108 -8.55 26.57 4.63
CA GLU A 108 -9.51 25.68 5.29
C GLU A 108 -9.12 24.21 5.06
N PRO A 109 -9.52 23.29 5.96
CA PRO A 109 -9.28 21.86 5.76
C PRO A 109 -9.80 21.41 4.39
N GLY A 110 -9.03 20.59 3.71
CA GLY A 110 -9.40 20.13 2.38
C GLY A 110 -9.04 18.67 2.16
N MET A 111 -9.74 18.03 1.23
CA MET A 111 -9.54 16.64 0.86
C MET A 111 -9.74 16.50 -0.64
N ILE A 112 -8.78 15.85 -1.29
CA ILE A 112 -8.83 15.58 -2.72
C ILE A 112 -8.69 14.08 -2.92
N THR A 113 -9.63 13.47 -3.65
CA THR A 113 -9.59 12.05 -3.99
C THR A 113 -9.42 11.91 -5.49
N THR A 114 -8.37 11.18 -5.88
CA THR A 114 -8.05 10.92 -7.29
C THR A 114 -8.09 9.42 -7.54
N PRO A 115 -8.85 8.95 -8.53
CA PRO A 115 -8.84 7.55 -8.90
C PRO A 115 -7.58 7.21 -9.69
N PHE A 116 -7.15 5.94 -9.59
CA PHE A 116 -6.05 5.41 -10.39
C PHE A 116 -6.36 3.99 -10.84
N THR A 117 -5.60 3.53 -11.82
CA THR A 117 -5.66 2.17 -12.31
C THR A 117 -4.30 1.52 -12.19
N LEU A 118 -4.30 0.22 -11.98
CA LEU A 118 -3.09 -0.60 -11.97
C LEU A 118 -3.17 -1.60 -13.12
N SER A 119 -2.05 -1.81 -13.80
CA SER A 119 -1.92 -2.87 -14.78
C SER A 119 -0.66 -3.67 -14.53
N TYR A 120 -0.77 -4.99 -14.56
CA TYR A 120 0.35 -5.87 -14.31
C TYR A 120 1.41 -5.69 -15.39
N GLN A 121 2.64 -5.40 -14.97
CA GLN A 121 3.76 -5.21 -15.88
C GLN A 121 4.64 -6.46 -15.96
N GLY A 122 4.91 -7.10 -14.84
CA GLY A 122 5.80 -8.24 -14.81
C GLY A 122 6.03 -8.77 -13.40
N PRO A 123 6.84 -9.82 -13.27
CA PRO A 123 7.15 -10.40 -11.97
C PRO A 123 8.04 -9.46 -11.15
N LEU A 124 8.19 -9.79 -9.87
CA LEU A 124 9.09 -9.05 -8.98
C LEU A 124 10.51 -9.07 -9.55
N PRO A 125 11.23 -7.94 -9.50
CA PRO A 125 12.60 -7.85 -10.03
C PRO A 125 13.63 -8.54 -9.12
N TYR A 126 13.25 -8.97 -7.93
CA TYR A 126 14.10 -9.64 -6.96
C TYR A 126 13.29 -10.70 -6.22
N PRO A 127 13.94 -11.76 -5.72
CA PRO A 127 13.24 -12.74 -4.91
C PRO A 127 12.85 -12.15 -3.56
N ILE A 128 11.69 -12.54 -3.07
CA ILE A 128 11.24 -12.19 -1.73
C ILE A 128 10.98 -13.46 -0.94
N GLU A 129 11.16 -13.37 0.37
CA GLU A 129 10.85 -14.44 1.26
C GLU A 129 9.47 -14.21 1.86
N GLN A 130 8.56 -15.13 1.59
CA GLN A 130 7.23 -15.15 2.21
C GLN A 130 7.27 -16.13 3.37
N TYR A 131 6.68 -15.78 4.49
CA TYR A 131 6.67 -16.60 5.71
C TYR A 131 8.06 -16.89 6.29
N PRO A 132 8.98 -15.90 6.36
CA PRO A 132 10.39 -16.17 6.63
C PRO A 132 10.65 -16.75 8.02
N LEU A 133 9.82 -16.40 9.00
CA LEU A 133 10.06 -16.78 10.39
C LEU A 133 9.45 -18.14 10.77
N TYR A 134 8.68 -18.74 9.89
CA TYR A 134 7.84 -19.87 10.26
C TYR A 134 8.03 -21.11 9.40
N CYS A 135 8.97 -21.07 8.48
CA CYS A 135 9.22 -22.16 7.55
C CYS A 135 10.36 -23.07 8.03
N GLU A 136 10.42 -23.33 9.31
CA GLU A 136 11.37 -24.25 9.90
C GLU A 136 10.88 -25.70 9.81
N PRO A 137 11.81 -26.69 9.87
CA PRO A 137 11.40 -28.09 9.74
C PRO A 137 10.36 -28.56 10.76
N ALA A 138 10.38 -28.00 11.96
CA ALA A 138 9.39 -28.32 12.99
C ALA A 138 8.28 -27.28 13.04
N GLY A 139 8.26 -26.38 12.07
CA GLY A 139 7.37 -25.22 12.08
C GLY A 139 6.04 -25.45 11.40
N LEU A 140 5.55 -24.40 10.78
CA LEU A 140 4.20 -24.35 10.27
C LEU A 140 4.00 -25.20 9.02
N ARG A 141 2.88 -25.90 8.94
CA ARG A 141 2.53 -26.68 7.77
C ARG A 141 2.40 -25.88 6.49
N ILE A 142 2.09 -24.57 6.63
CA ILE A 142 1.95 -23.70 5.48
C ILE A 142 3.25 -23.62 4.67
N CYS A 143 4.36 -23.99 5.26
CA CYS A 143 5.66 -23.99 4.60
C CYS A 143 6.05 -25.37 4.04
N GLN A 144 5.23 -26.35 4.17
CA GLN A 144 5.53 -27.73 3.80
C GLN A 144 4.73 -28.21 2.61
#